data_bc249683ab3db55cdce18e06c4f82429
#
_entry.id   bc249683ab3db55cdce18e06c4f82429
#
_cell.length_a   1.000
_cell.length_b   1.000
_cell.length_c   1.000
_cell.angle_alpha   90.00
_cell.angle_beta   90.00
_cell.angle_gamma   90.00
#
_symmetry.space_group_name_H-M   'P 1'
#
loop_
_entity.id
_entity.type
_entity.pdbx_description
1 polymer ?
#
loop_
_entity_poly.entity_id
_entity_poly.type
_entity_poly.pdbx_seq_one_letter_code
_entity_poly.pdbx_strand_id
1 'polypeptide(L)'
;QQLLKDVEAGMVDMIVVYKIDRLTRSLIDFSKLVEIFDRNQCSFVSVTQNFNTYDSMGRLTLNVLLSFAQFEREVITERIRDKVDASKKKGMWMGGVLPLGYVSVNKKLEIIPEEAKIVYLAFEKYLIFRSEIAVAEWLNNNGYTTLSKGNGKFTHMRVSSMLKNVLYIGKVPHKDKVYDGQHHAIISQELFDEVQKIKSQNRIGR
;
A
#
# COMPACT_ATOMS: atom_id res chain seq x y z
N GLN A 1 2.17 -26.19 -13.08
CA GLN A 1 1.21 -26.25 -11.95
C GLN A 1 0.96 -27.69 -11.49
N GLN A 2 0.85 -28.70 -12.39
CA GLN A 2 0.61 -30.09 -12.00
C GLN A 2 1.79 -30.66 -11.19
N LEU A 3 3.04 -30.46 -11.62
CA LEU A 3 4.25 -30.90 -10.92
C LEU A 3 4.27 -30.48 -9.45
N LEU A 4 3.90 -29.23 -9.16
CA LEU A 4 3.91 -28.74 -7.77
C LEU A 4 2.88 -29.45 -6.90
N LYS A 5 1.70 -29.74 -7.43
CA LYS A 5 0.67 -30.52 -6.73
C LYS A 5 1.14 -31.94 -6.43
N ASP A 6 1.84 -32.55 -7.39
CA ASP A 6 2.35 -33.92 -7.22
C ASP A 6 3.48 -33.96 -6.18
N VAL A 7 4.34 -32.91 -6.12
CA VAL A 7 5.36 -32.74 -5.07
C VAL A 7 4.71 -32.53 -3.71
N GLU A 8 3.73 -31.63 -3.61
CA GLU A 8 3.00 -31.35 -2.36
C GLU A 8 2.21 -32.56 -1.84
N ALA A 9 1.78 -33.43 -2.76
CA ALA A 9 1.13 -34.70 -2.43
C ALA A 9 2.11 -35.83 -2.05
N GLY A 10 3.43 -35.56 -2.07
CA GLY A 10 4.46 -36.56 -1.74
C GLY A 10 4.61 -37.65 -2.80
N MET A 11 4.18 -37.43 -4.03
CA MET A 11 4.25 -38.39 -5.13
C MET A 11 5.56 -38.31 -5.95
N VAL A 12 6.45 -37.37 -5.62
CA VAL A 12 7.68 -37.11 -6.35
C VAL A 12 8.85 -37.02 -5.38
N ASP A 13 9.77 -37.97 -5.46
CA ASP A 13 10.99 -38.02 -4.63
C ASP A 13 12.13 -37.18 -5.21
N MET A 14 12.19 -37.05 -6.55
CA MET A 14 13.26 -36.35 -7.23
C MET A 14 12.79 -35.67 -8.52
N ILE A 15 13.26 -34.44 -8.73
CA ILE A 15 13.06 -33.67 -9.98
C ILE A 15 14.39 -33.58 -10.69
N VAL A 16 14.44 -34.05 -11.94
CA VAL A 16 15.62 -33.96 -12.80
C VAL A 16 15.32 -33.02 -13.95
N VAL A 17 16.17 -32.00 -14.12
CA VAL A 17 16.08 -31.07 -15.24
C VAL A 17 17.39 -31.05 -16.04
N TYR A 18 17.29 -30.79 -17.33
CA TYR A 18 18.49 -30.65 -18.15
C TYR A 18 19.29 -29.39 -17.77
N LYS A 19 18.58 -28.24 -17.59
CA LYS A 19 19.12 -26.95 -17.10
C LYS A 19 18.10 -26.26 -16.21
N ILE A 20 18.58 -25.48 -15.25
CA ILE A 20 17.71 -24.71 -14.32
C ILE A 20 16.83 -23.72 -15.10
N ASP A 21 17.30 -23.14 -16.20
CA ASP A 21 16.56 -22.20 -17.04
C ASP A 21 15.31 -22.82 -17.71
N ARG A 22 15.22 -24.16 -17.78
CA ARG A 22 14.05 -24.89 -18.23
C ARG A 22 12.93 -24.91 -17.20
N LEU A 23 13.26 -24.77 -15.94
CA LEU A 23 12.29 -24.71 -14.86
C LEU A 23 11.84 -23.25 -14.63
N THR A 24 12.77 -22.33 -14.56
CA THR A 24 12.51 -20.89 -14.40
C THR A 24 13.69 -20.06 -14.89
N ARG A 25 13.38 -18.83 -15.35
CA ARG A 25 14.42 -17.83 -15.75
C ARG A 25 14.74 -16.84 -14.64
N SER A 26 14.02 -16.92 -13.52
CA SER A 26 14.19 -16.03 -12.36
C SER A 26 14.79 -16.80 -11.20
N LEU A 27 15.89 -16.31 -10.65
CA LEU A 27 16.50 -16.86 -9.44
C LEU A 27 15.53 -16.80 -8.26
N ILE A 28 14.71 -15.77 -8.20
CA ILE A 28 13.66 -15.58 -7.18
C ILE A 28 12.58 -16.69 -7.27
N ASP A 29 12.15 -17.02 -8.48
CA ASP A 29 11.14 -18.07 -8.66
C ASP A 29 11.78 -19.46 -8.45
N PHE A 30 13.05 -19.64 -8.84
CA PHE A 30 13.79 -20.85 -8.53
C PHE A 30 13.89 -21.08 -7.02
N SER A 31 14.20 -20.05 -6.24
CA SER A 31 14.29 -20.15 -4.78
C SER A 31 12.98 -20.63 -4.15
N LYS A 32 11.83 -20.12 -4.62
CA LYS A 32 10.50 -20.54 -4.13
C LYS A 32 10.21 -22.02 -4.45
N LEU A 33 10.58 -22.42 -5.67
CA LEU A 33 10.37 -23.82 -6.09
C LEU A 33 11.20 -24.77 -5.25
N VAL A 34 12.47 -24.44 -5.01
CA VAL A 34 13.35 -25.28 -4.22
C VAL A 34 12.94 -25.33 -2.75
N GLU A 35 12.44 -24.22 -2.17
CA GLU A 35 11.85 -24.23 -0.83
C GLU A 35 10.66 -25.21 -0.74
N ILE A 36 9.82 -25.28 -1.78
CA ILE A 36 8.71 -26.23 -1.84
C ILE A 36 9.25 -27.67 -1.93
N PHE A 37 10.27 -27.91 -2.76
CA PHE A 37 10.87 -29.23 -2.91
C PHE A 37 11.49 -29.72 -1.60
N ASP A 38 12.27 -28.87 -0.94
CA ASP A 38 12.95 -29.18 0.32
C ASP A 38 11.93 -29.49 1.45
N ARG A 39 10.87 -28.66 1.57
CA ARG A 39 9.79 -28.93 2.55
C ARG A 39 9.08 -30.26 2.34
N ASN A 40 9.01 -30.72 1.11
CA ASN A 40 8.37 -32.01 0.76
C ASN A 40 9.38 -33.14 0.56
N GLN A 41 10.64 -32.95 1.01
CA GLN A 41 11.73 -33.94 0.89
C GLN A 41 12.01 -34.39 -0.55
N CYS A 42 11.67 -33.56 -1.53
CA CYS A 42 11.89 -33.83 -2.94
C CYS A 42 13.27 -33.30 -3.37
N SER A 43 14.15 -34.15 -3.85
CA SER A 43 15.48 -33.78 -4.32
C SER A 43 15.43 -33.12 -5.70
N PHE A 44 16.35 -32.18 -5.98
CA PHE A 44 16.45 -31.51 -7.26
C PHE A 44 17.82 -31.70 -7.89
N VAL A 45 17.85 -32.08 -9.16
CA VAL A 45 19.08 -32.35 -9.92
C VAL A 45 19.05 -31.61 -11.25
N SER A 46 20.12 -30.87 -11.56
CA SER A 46 20.37 -30.29 -12.89
C SER A 46 21.55 -31.00 -13.54
N VAL A 47 21.31 -31.62 -14.72
CA VAL A 47 22.29 -32.48 -15.39
C VAL A 47 23.50 -31.67 -15.89
N THR A 48 23.25 -30.54 -16.57
CA THR A 48 24.35 -29.80 -17.23
C THR A 48 25.09 -28.84 -16.31
N GLN A 49 24.54 -28.49 -15.17
CA GLN A 49 25.13 -27.54 -14.22
C GLN A 49 25.78 -28.27 -13.03
N ASN A 50 25.80 -29.59 -13.05
CA ASN A 50 26.35 -30.44 -11.98
C ASN A 50 25.80 -30.06 -10.59
N PHE A 51 24.51 -29.71 -10.55
CA PHE A 51 23.80 -29.22 -9.35
C PHE A 51 22.87 -30.30 -8.83
N ASN A 52 23.08 -30.75 -7.60
CA ASN A 52 22.31 -31.80 -6.97
C ASN A 52 22.08 -31.47 -5.50
N THR A 53 20.82 -31.32 -5.07
CA THR A 53 20.48 -31.05 -3.67
C THR A 53 20.58 -32.26 -2.75
N TYR A 54 20.83 -33.44 -3.31
CA TYR A 54 21.01 -34.66 -2.53
C TYR A 54 22.34 -34.65 -1.75
N ASP A 55 23.42 -34.10 -2.31
CA ASP A 55 24.72 -34.00 -1.63
C ASP A 55 24.91 -32.69 -0.85
N SER A 56 25.89 -32.69 0.05
CA SER A 56 26.16 -31.54 0.93
C SER A 56 26.66 -30.32 0.18
N MET A 57 27.40 -30.51 -0.92
CA MET A 57 27.91 -29.40 -1.74
C MET A 57 26.79 -28.75 -2.55
N GLY A 58 25.88 -29.53 -3.10
CA GLY A 58 24.70 -29.02 -3.79
C GLY A 58 23.78 -28.25 -2.85
N ARG A 59 23.57 -28.73 -1.61
CA ARG A 59 22.83 -27.98 -0.59
C ARG A 59 23.52 -26.66 -0.21
N LEU A 60 24.83 -26.64 -0.05
CA LEU A 60 25.59 -25.42 0.18
C LEU A 60 25.40 -24.41 -0.96
N THR A 61 25.58 -24.89 -2.21
CA THR A 61 25.37 -24.06 -3.40
C THR A 61 23.94 -23.51 -3.46
N LEU A 62 22.96 -24.33 -3.14
CA LEU A 62 21.57 -23.88 -3.03
C LEU A 62 21.40 -22.76 -2.01
N ASN A 63 21.91 -22.92 -0.79
CA ASN A 63 21.82 -21.89 0.24
C ASN A 63 22.46 -20.57 -0.18
N VAL A 64 23.59 -20.62 -0.89
CA VAL A 64 24.22 -19.43 -1.49
C VAL A 64 23.30 -18.79 -2.52
N LEU A 65 22.71 -19.56 -3.43
CA LEU A 65 21.75 -19.04 -4.42
C LEU A 65 20.49 -18.45 -3.78
N LEU A 66 19.97 -19.08 -2.75
CA LEU A 66 18.83 -18.56 -1.98
C LEU A 66 19.17 -17.22 -1.31
N SER A 67 20.38 -17.11 -0.73
CA SER A 67 20.86 -15.86 -0.13
C SER A 67 20.98 -14.73 -1.15
N PHE A 68 21.48 -15.03 -2.35
CA PHE A 68 21.52 -14.06 -3.44
C PHE A 68 20.13 -13.63 -3.91
N ALA A 69 19.19 -14.58 -4.03
CA ALA A 69 17.81 -14.26 -4.40
C ALA A 69 17.13 -13.35 -3.36
N GLN A 70 17.40 -13.60 -2.08
CA GLN A 70 16.91 -12.76 -0.98
C GLN A 70 17.52 -11.35 -1.05
N PHE A 71 18.84 -11.27 -1.25
CA PHE A 71 19.54 -9.99 -1.42
C PHE A 71 19.00 -9.17 -2.60
N GLU A 72 18.77 -9.80 -3.76
CA GLU A 72 18.14 -9.12 -4.91
C GLU A 72 16.75 -8.54 -4.57
N ARG A 73 15.93 -9.29 -3.83
CA ARG A 73 14.61 -8.81 -3.38
C ARG A 73 14.74 -7.58 -2.47
N GLU A 74 15.68 -7.63 -1.54
CA GLU A 74 15.92 -6.53 -0.60
C GLU A 74 16.36 -5.27 -1.35
N VAL A 75 17.32 -5.39 -2.25
CA VAL A 75 17.80 -4.28 -3.10
C VAL A 75 16.68 -3.68 -3.96
N ILE A 76 15.85 -4.53 -4.59
CA ILE A 76 14.70 -4.05 -5.38
C ILE A 76 13.70 -3.32 -4.49
N THR A 77 13.41 -3.86 -3.31
CA THR A 77 12.48 -3.25 -2.34
C THR A 77 12.99 -1.89 -1.86
N GLU A 78 14.29 -1.80 -1.56
CA GLU A 78 14.94 -0.56 -1.15
C GLU A 78 14.85 0.49 -2.27
N ARG A 79 15.19 0.14 -3.51
CA ARG A 79 15.06 1.04 -4.66
C ARG A 79 13.62 1.53 -4.88
N ILE A 80 12.62 0.67 -4.65
CA ILE A 80 11.20 1.06 -4.74
C ILE A 80 10.87 2.05 -3.63
N ARG A 81 11.30 1.80 -2.39
CA ARG A 81 11.11 2.72 -1.25
C ARG A 81 11.73 4.08 -1.55
N ASP A 82 12.98 4.11 -2.02
CA ASP A 82 13.68 5.35 -2.36
C ASP A 82 12.95 6.15 -3.45
N LYS A 83 12.46 5.47 -4.49
CA LYS A 83 11.65 6.11 -5.55
C LYS A 83 10.35 6.68 -4.99
N VAL A 84 9.65 5.95 -4.11
CA VAL A 84 8.42 6.42 -3.45
C VAL A 84 8.74 7.61 -2.55
N ASP A 85 9.79 7.54 -1.76
CA ASP A 85 10.24 8.63 -0.88
C ASP A 85 10.59 9.89 -1.69
N ALA A 86 11.36 9.75 -2.76
CA ALA A 86 11.70 10.85 -3.66
C ALA A 86 10.46 11.47 -4.33
N SER A 87 9.51 10.62 -4.76
CA SER A 87 8.27 11.08 -5.39
C SER A 87 7.37 11.84 -4.42
N LYS A 88 7.23 11.35 -3.19
CA LYS A 88 6.46 12.04 -2.14
C LYS A 88 7.09 13.37 -1.72
N LYS A 89 8.43 13.45 -1.64
CA LYS A 89 9.15 14.72 -1.40
C LYS A 89 8.90 15.74 -2.51
N LYS A 90 8.61 15.29 -3.74
CA LYS A 90 8.19 16.13 -4.86
C LYS A 90 6.70 16.44 -4.88
N GLY A 91 5.95 16.08 -3.84
CA GLY A 91 4.51 16.31 -3.73
C GLY A 91 3.63 15.42 -4.62
N MET A 92 4.16 14.32 -5.12
CA MET A 92 3.41 13.40 -5.97
C MET A 92 2.53 12.48 -5.16
N TRP A 93 1.31 12.20 -5.66
CA TRP A 93 0.45 11.15 -5.12
C TRP A 93 0.99 9.76 -5.49
N MET A 94 1.36 8.97 -4.52
CA MET A 94 1.96 7.64 -4.71
C MET A 94 0.98 6.48 -4.42
N GLY A 95 -0.33 6.75 -4.51
CA GLY A 95 -1.37 5.74 -4.29
C GLY A 95 -1.88 5.71 -2.84
N GLY A 96 -2.82 4.80 -2.60
CA GLY A 96 -3.57 4.65 -1.37
C GLY A 96 -5.06 4.85 -1.58
N VAL A 97 -5.82 4.95 -0.47
CA VAL A 97 -7.25 5.25 -0.53
C VAL A 97 -7.44 6.69 -0.96
N LEU A 98 -8.18 6.90 -2.05
CA LEU A 98 -8.51 8.24 -2.54
C LEU A 98 -9.39 8.97 -1.52
N PRO A 99 -9.01 10.20 -1.10
CA PRO A 99 -9.87 11.00 -0.25
C PRO A 99 -11.08 11.52 -1.04
N LEU A 100 -12.21 11.67 -0.38
CA LEU A 100 -13.41 12.27 -0.96
C LEU A 100 -13.06 13.65 -1.55
N GLY A 101 -13.60 13.98 -2.70
CA GLY A 101 -13.31 15.24 -3.39
C GLY A 101 -12.15 15.16 -4.39
N TYR A 102 -11.48 14.02 -4.47
CA TYR A 102 -10.39 13.82 -5.44
C TYR A 102 -10.53 12.55 -6.25
N VAL A 103 -10.09 12.60 -7.50
CA VAL A 103 -9.85 11.47 -8.39
C VAL A 103 -8.36 11.43 -8.78
N SER A 104 -7.83 10.24 -9.02
CA SER A 104 -6.45 10.10 -9.49
C SER A 104 -6.42 9.99 -11.02
N VAL A 105 -5.84 11.00 -11.67
CA VAL A 105 -5.60 11.02 -13.11
C VAL A 105 -4.09 11.12 -13.34
N ASN A 106 -3.51 10.17 -14.04
CA ASN A 106 -2.06 10.13 -14.32
C ASN A 106 -1.17 10.34 -13.08
N LYS A 107 -1.51 9.70 -11.95
CA LYS A 107 -0.83 9.83 -10.65
C LYS A 107 -0.89 11.24 -10.01
N LYS A 108 -1.77 12.10 -10.49
CA LYS A 108 -2.09 13.38 -9.86
C LYS A 108 -3.51 13.33 -9.29
N LEU A 109 -3.73 14.05 -8.22
CA LEU A 109 -5.08 14.22 -7.67
C LEU A 109 -5.74 15.42 -8.35
N GLU A 110 -6.91 15.19 -8.94
CA GLU A 110 -7.76 16.22 -9.53
C GLU A 110 -9.04 16.35 -8.71
N ILE A 111 -9.56 17.56 -8.59
CA ILE A 111 -10.74 17.87 -7.77
C ILE A 111 -12.00 17.40 -8.50
N ILE A 112 -12.88 16.72 -7.77
CA ILE A 112 -14.27 16.46 -8.17
C ILE A 112 -15.13 17.55 -7.51
N PRO A 113 -15.69 18.54 -8.26
CA PRO A 113 -16.32 19.72 -7.67
C PRO A 113 -17.49 19.40 -6.71
N GLU A 114 -18.33 18.41 -7.06
CA GLU A 114 -19.48 18.01 -6.25
C GLU A 114 -19.04 17.41 -4.91
N GLU A 115 -18.03 16.56 -4.91
CA GLU A 115 -17.48 15.96 -3.70
C GLU A 115 -16.68 16.98 -2.87
N ALA A 116 -15.93 17.86 -3.52
CA ALA A 116 -15.18 18.92 -2.88
C ALA A 116 -16.10 19.85 -2.08
N LYS A 117 -17.30 20.13 -2.59
CA LYS A 117 -18.33 20.87 -1.86
C LYS A 117 -18.72 20.19 -0.56
N ILE A 118 -18.84 18.86 -0.57
CA ILE A 118 -19.17 18.09 0.66
C ILE A 118 -18.04 18.21 1.68
N VAL A 119 -16.79 18.11 1.22
CA VAL A 119 -15.62 18.28 2.08
C VAL A 119 -15.60 19.66 2.69
N TYR A 120 -15.78 20.70 1.89
CA TYR A 120 -15.83 22.10 2.38
C TYR A 120 -16.94 22.29 3.44
N LEU A 121 -18.15 21.82 3.16
CA LEU A 121 -19.27 21.88 4.12
C LEU A 121 -18.96 21.13 5.42
N ALA A 122 -18.25 20.01 5.38
CA ALA A 122 -17.85 19.29 6.59
C ALA A 122 -16.95 20.13 7.49
N PHE A 123 -16.00 20.88 6.90
CA PHE A 123 -15.13 21.80 7.64
C PHE A 123 -15.90 22.98 8.21
N GLU A 124 -16.75 23.66 7.42
CA GLU A 124 -17.59 24.76 7.90
C GLU A 124 -18.52 24.32 9.05
N LYS A 125 -19.23 23.20 8.89
CA LYS A 125 -20.15 22.70 9.92
C LYS A 125 -19.41 22.28 11.18
N TYR A 126 -18.16 21.84 11.06
CA TYR A 126 -17.38 21.53 12.25
C TYR A 126 -17.01 22.78 13.07
N LEU A 127 -16.78 23.94 12.44
CA LEU A 127 -16.58 25.19 13.17
C LEU A 127 -17.82 25.56 14.02
N ILE A 128 -19.00 25.27 13.49
CA ILE A 128 -20.28 25.60 14.14
C ILE A 128 -20.62 24.56 15.26
N PHE A 129 -20.60 23.28 14.91
CA PHE A 129 -21.08 22.23 15.80
C PHE A 129 -20.03 21.75 16.80
N ARG A 130 -18.76 21.93 16.49
CA ARG A 130 -17.59 21.44 17.27
C ARG A 130 -17.65 19.95 17.61
N SER A 131 -18.44 19.18 16.87
CA SER A 131 -18.70 17.76 17.07
C SER A 131 -18.65 17.00 15.75
N GLU A 132 -17.80 15.98 15.67
CA GLU A 132 -17.69 15.11 14.50
C GLU A 132 -18.96 14.27 14.28
N ILE A 133 -19.66 13.92 15.36
CA ILE A 133 -20.94 13.19 15.32
C ILE A 133 -22.01 14.09 14.70
N ALA A 134 -22.17 15.32 15.20
CA ALA A 134 -23.17 16.26 14.69
C ALA A 134 -22.93 16.62 13.22
N VAL A 135 -21.67 16.74 12.78
CA VAL A 135 -21.33 16.93 11.36
C VAL A 135 -21.74 15.73 10.53
N ALA A 136 -21.45 14.50 10.99
CA ALA A 136 -21.83 13.28 10.27
C ALA A 136 -23.37 13.16 10.14
N GLU A 137 -24.10 13.42 11.20
CA GLU A 137 -25.57 13.43 11.20
C GLU A 137 -26.13 14.50 10.26
N TRP A 138 -25.58 15.72 10.31
CA TRP A 138 -26.00 16.81 9.43
C TRP A 138 -25.80 16.45 7.95
N LEU A 139 -24.63 15.92 7.58
CA LEU A 139 -24.35 15.49 6.21
C LEU A 139 -25.33 14.41 5.76
N ASN A 140 -25.58 13.39 6.59
CA ASN A 140 -26.50 12.31 6.27
C ASN A 140 -27.95 12.79 6.13
N ASN A 141 -28.40 13.68 7.01
CA ASN A 141 -29.78 14.22 6.99
C ASN A 141 -30.03 15.15 5.80
N ASN A 142 -28.95 15.77 5.25
CA ASN A 142 -29.04 16.57 4.03
C ASN A 142 -28.81 15.73 2.75
N GLY A 143 -28.80 14.40 2.85
CA GLY A 143 -28.73 13.50 1.70
C GLY A 143 -27.32 13.36 1.09
N TYR A 144 -26.27 13.90 1.71
CA TYR A 144 -24.91 13.70 1.25
C TYR A 144 -24.44 12.27 1.51
N THR A 145 -23.76 11.69 0.52
CA THR A 145 -23.27 10.32 0.61
C THR A 145 -21.79 10.25 0.23
N THR A 146 -21.11 9.21 0.73
CA THR A 146 -19.77 8.87 0.25
C THR A 146 -19.88 7.90 -0.93
N LEU A 147 -19.16 8.11 -2.01
CA LEU A 147 -19.15 7.20 -3.18
C LEU A 147 -18.42 5.88 -2.92
N SER A 148 -17.88 5.67 -1.74
CA SER A 148 -17.17 4.42 -1.42
C SER A 148 -18.14 3.25 -1.22
N LYS A 149 -17.70 2.05 -1.60
CA LYS A 149 -18.40 0.77 -1.38
C LYS A 149 -18.90 0.67 0.07
N GLY A 150 -20.20 0.64 0.25
CA GLY A 150 -20.87 0.61 1.56
C GLY A 150 -22.22 1.31 1.47
N ASN A 151 -22.89 1.53 2.60
CA ASN A 151 -24.18 2.23 2.63
C ASN A 151 -24.07 3.77 2.41
N GLY A 152 -22.89 4.24 1.99
CA GLY A 152 -22.65 5.64 1.63
C GLY A 152 -22.73 6.67 2.77
N LYS A 153 -23.04 6.25 4.00
CA LYS A 153 -23.25 7.16 5.14
C LYS A 153 -21.93 7.66 5.73
N PHE A 154 -21.96 8.91 6.19
CA PHE A 154 -20.88 9.48 7.00
C PHE A 154 -20.96 8.95 8.43
N THR A 155 -19.82 8.50 8.95
CA THR A 155 -19.64 8.18 10.37
C THR A 155 -18.72 9.23 11.01
N HIS A 156 -18.75 9.35 12.33
CA HIS A 156 -17.85 10.26 13.05
C HIS A 156 -16.36 9.97 12.75
N MET A 157 -15.97 8.69 12.58
CA MET A 157 -14.60 8.32 12.21
C MET A 157 -14.22 8.83 10.82
N ARG A 158 -15.12 8.76 9.84
CA ARG A 158 -14.88 9.31 8.50
C ARG A 158 -14.73 10.83 8.54
N VAL A 159 -15.60 11.51 9.26
CA VAL A 159 -15.50 12.97 9.46
C VAL A 159 -14.19 13.31 10.18
N SER A 160 -13.83 12.59 11.25
CA SER A 160 -12.58 12.79 11.97
C SER A 160 -11.35 12.62 11.08
N SER A 161 -11.34 11.58 10.25
CA SER A 161 -10.26 11.33 9.28
C SER A 161 -10.20 12.42 8.21
N MET A 162 -11.36 12.87 7.71
CA MET A 162 -11.46 13.96 6.74
C MET A 162 -10.87 15.25 7.30
N LEU A 163 -11.31 15.66 8.49
CA LEU A 163 -10.85 16.90 9.13
C LEU A 163 -9.36 16.94 9.47
N LYS A 164 -8.66 15.80 9.50
CA LYS A 164 -7.22 15.70 9.77
C LYS A 164 -6.37 15.58 8.51
N ASN A 165 -7.00 15.37 7.36
CA ASN A 165 -6.28 15.00 6.15
C ASN A 165 -5.66 16.24 5.48
N VAL A 166 -4.36 16.36 5.55
CA VAL A 166 -3.59 17.47 4.96
C VAL A 166 -3.61 17.51 3.43
N LEU A 167 -4.09 16.45 2.76
CA LEU A 167 -4.30 16.48 1.31
C LEU A 167 -5.30 17.57 0.91
N TYR A 168 -6.28 17.89 1.77
CA TYR A 168 -7.27 18.93 1.48
C TYR A 168 -6.70 20.35 1.44
N ILE A 169 -5.53 20.58 2.04
CA ILE A 169 -4.78 21.85 1.95
C ILE A 169 -3.62 21.79 0.95
N GLY A 170 -3.69 20.87 -0.02
CA GLY A 170 -2.69 20.77 -1.06
C GLY A 170 -1.35 20.19 -0.60
N LYS A 171 -1.31 19.44 0.49
CA LYS A 171 -0.07 18.88 1.06
C LYS A 171 -0.08 17.36 1.04
N VAL A 172 1.10 16.73 0.94
CA VAL A 172 1.29 15.28 0.94
C VAL A 172 2.05 14.86 2.18
N PRO A 173 1.47 14.00 3.06
CA PRO A 173 2.17 13.50 4.22
C PRO A 173 3.13 12.38 3.82
N HIS A 174 4.33 12.39 4.41
CA HIS A 174 5.30 11.31 4.26
C HIS A 174 6.17 11.17 5.50
N LYS A 175 6.08 10.01 6.20
CA LYS A 175 6.70 9.79 7.50
C LYS A 175 6.27 10.90 8.48
N ASP A 176 7.21 11.54 9.12
CA ASP A 176 6.95 12.63 10.10
C ASP A 176 6.94 14.03 9.47
N LYS A 177 6.94 14.11 8.13
CA LYS A 177 6.98 15.39 7.39
C LYS A 177 5.81 15.53 6.45
N VAL A 178 5.52 16.78 6.14
CA VAL A 178 4.49 17.17 5.17
C VAL A 178 5.16 18.00 4.08
N TYR A 179 4.86 17.70 2.83
CA TYR A 179 5.41 18.35 1.65
C TYR A 179 4.31 19.04 0.84
N ASP A 180 4.64 20.09 0.12
CA ASP A 180 3.69 20.70 -0.79
C ASP A 180 3.33 19.74 -1.93
N GLY A 181 2.04 19.51 -2.08
CA GLY A 181 1.50 18.60 -3.09
C GLY A 181 1.43 19.25 -4.47
N GLN A 182 1.41 18.40 -5.51
CA GLN A 182 1.19 18.86 -6.89
C GLN A 182 -0.30 19.02 -7.24
N HIS A 183 -1.18 18.83 -6.28
CA HIS A 183 -2.63 18.93 -6.44
C HIS A 183 -3.17 20.21 -5.81
N HIS A 184 -4.31 20.66 -6.31
CA HIS A 184 -4.97 21.85 -5.79
C HIS A 184 -5.64 21.54 -4.44
N ALA A 185 -5.58 22.51 -3.53
CA ALA A 185 -6.28 22.45 -2.25
C ALA A 185 -7.80 22.60 -2.43
N ILE A 186 -8.59 21.88 -1.65
CA ILE A 186 -10.04 22.07 -1.52
C ILE A 186 -10.34 23.06 -0.39
N ILE A 187 -9.52 23.03 0.66
CA ILE A 187 -9.67 23.81 1.89
C ILE A 187 -8.50 24.79 2.00
N SER A 188 -8.76 26.02 2.45
CA SER A 188 -7.70 26.96 2.74
C SER A 188 -6.91 26.53 4.01
N GLN A 189 -5.66 26.97 4.11
CA GLN A 189 -4.83 26.69 5.29
C GLN A 189 -5.47 27.25 6.56
N GLU A 190 -6.04 28.46 6.48
CA GLU A 190 -6.66 29.15 7.61
C GLU A 190 -7.84 28.34 8.17
N LEU A 191 -8.76 27.89 7.28
CA LEU A 191 -9.92 27.08 7.69
C LEU A 191 -9.47 25.75 8.31
N PHE A 192 -8.45 25.10 7.75
CA PHE A 192 -7.88 23.87 8.29
C PHE A 192 -7.31 24.10 9.70
N ASP A 193 -6.48 25.13 9.86
CA ASP A 193 -5.82 25.42 11.14
C ASP A 193 -6.84 25.78 12.24
N GLU A 194 -7.89 26.53 11.90
CA GLU A 194 -8.98 26.83 12.83
C GLU A 194 -9.70 25.55 13.30
N VAL A 195 -9.99 24.64 12.38
CA VAL A 195 -10.56 23.33 12.72
C VAL A 195 -9.62 22.53 13.63
N GLN A 196 -8.30 22.48 13.32
CA GLN A 196 -7.34 21.77 14.19
C GLN A 196 -7.26 22.39 15.60
N LYS A 197 -7.31 23.72 15.70
CA LYS A 197 -7.33 24.42 16.99
C LYS A 197 -8.54 24.00 17.85
N ILE A 198 -9.74 23.98 17.27
CA ILE A 198 -10.96 23.52 17.96
C ILE A 198 -10.85 22.05 18.36
N LYS A 199 -10.32 21.18 17.46
CA LYS A 199 -10.13 19.76 17.77
C LYS A 199 -9.17 19.54 18.93
N SER A 200 -8.10 20.31 19.01
CA SER A 200 -7.14 20.21 20.12
C SER A 200 -7.77 20.62 21.45
N GLN A 201 -8.59 21.68 21.47
CA GLN A 201 -9.33 22.12 22.67
C GLN A 201 -10.33 21.07 23.16
N ASN A 202 -11.08 20.45 22.24
CA ASN A 202 -12.04 19.40 22.59
C ASN A 202 -11.38 18.12 23.15
N ARG A 203 -10.10 17.89 22.86
CA ARG A 203 -9.33 16.74 23.36
C ARG A 203 -8.82 16.94 24.79
N ILE A 204 -8.57 18.17 25.19
CA ILE A 204 -8.05 18.52 26.53
C ILE A 204 -9.19 18.55 27.56
N GLY A 205 -10.45 18.77 27.13
CA GLY A 205 -11.62 18.83 27.98
C GLY A 205 -12.30 17.48 28.27
N ARG A 206 -11.66 16.37 27.94
CA ARG A 206 -12.08 15.00 28.27
C ARG A 206 -11.03 14.36 29.19
#